data_a9162a93fa99d7053db8878eaf101c35
#
_entry.id   a9162a93fa99d7053db8878eaf101c35
#
_cell.length_a   1.000
_cell.length_b   1.000
_cell.length_c   1.000
_cell.angle_alpha   90.00
_cell.angle_beta   90.00
_cell.angle_gamma   90.00
#
_symmetry.space_group_name_H-M   'P 1'
#
loop_
_entity.id
_entity.type
_entity.pdbx_description
1 polymer ?
#
loop_
_entity_poly.entity_id
_entity_poly.type
_entity_poly.pdbx_seq_one_letter_code
_entity_poly.pdbx_strand_id
1 'polypeptide(L)'
;MLQRRPEETILIALDVASLEQAKAVVRAVGERAVGYKVGSELFTRYGAAAVGFLKERDNEVFLDLKFHDIPNTVAGAVAAAAELGVEMLNVHASGGMEMMRAAARAAGESESRPRVLAVTVLTSIDQTILSEEVGCKRALEEQVLNLAKLASAAGLDGVVASPKEVAIIRENLGPDFLIVTPGIRPAWAAKGDQKRVMTPAEALRAGADYIVIGRPITASPNPRDALERIIAEISESNS
;
A
#
# COMPACT_ATOMS: atom_id res chain seq x y z
N MET A 1 19.21 -10.05 -1.83
CA MET A 1 18.46 -8.78 -1.71
C MET A 1 19.28 -7.78 -0.93
N LEU A 2 19.41 -6.56 -1.41
CA LEU A 2 19.90 -5.45 -0.59
C LEU A 2 18.85 -5.22 0.51
N GLN A 3 19.24 -5.34 1.75
CA GLN A 3 18.36 -5.13 2.90
C GLN A 3 17.98 -3.64 2.90
N ARG A 4 16.69 -3.32 2.67
CA ARG A 4 16.19 -1.94 2.71
C ARG A 4 16.42 -1.35 4.09
N ARG A 5 16.74 -0.08 4.15
CA ARG A 5 16.79 0.65 5.42
C ARG A 5 15.36 0.73 6.00
N PRO A 6 15.17 0.73 7.33
CA PRO A 6 13.85 0.76 7.95
C PRO A 6 12.93 1.87 7.41
N GLU A 7 13.45 3.08 7.20
CA GLU A 7 12.70 4.22 6.66
C GLU A 7 12.19 3.99 5.22
N GLU A 8 12.90 3.19 4.42
CA GLU A 8 12.54 2.84 3.04
C GLU A 8 11.40 1.81 2.97
N THR A 9 11.06 1.18 4.09
CA THR A 9 9.94 0.23 4.18
C THR A 9 8.63 0.90 4.60
N ILE A 10 8.65 2.18 5.01
CA ILE A 10 7.51 2.88 5.57
C ILE A 10 6.87 3.80 4.51
N LEU A 11 5.59 3.58 4.24
CA LEU A 11 4.75 4.48 3.45
C LEU A 11 3.81 5.25 4.38
N ILE A 12 4.02 6.55 4.52
CA ILE A 12 3.18 7.41 5.36
C ILE A 12 1.87 7.70 4.63
N ALA A 13 0.74 7.24 5.17
CA ALA A 13 -0.57 7.47 4.56
C ALA A 13 -1.05 8.90 4.82
N LEU A 14 -1.14 9.71 3.76
CA LEU A 14 -1.67 11.08 3.81
C LEU A 14 -3.21 11.08 3.66
N ASP A 15 -3.86 10.35 4.58
CA ASP A 15 -5.33 10.30 4.65
C ASP A 15 -5.81 11.49 5.50
N VAL A 16 -5.74 12.68 4.91
CA VAL A 16 -6.06 13.99 5.52
C VAL A 16 -6.99 14.79 4.62
N ALA A 17 -7.79 15.67 5.21
CA ALA A 17 -8.87 16.37 4.50
C ALA A 17 -8.40 17.51 3.58
N SER A 18 -7.14 17.98 3.70
CA SER A 18 -6.64 19.06 2.86
C SER A 18 -5.19 18.90 2.44
N LEU A 19 -4.85 19.50 1.30
CA LEU A 19 -3.49 19.53 0.78
C LEU A 19 -2.54 20.27 1.75
N GLU A 20 -3.01 21.29 2.44
CA GLU A 20 -2.22 22.02 3.43
C GLU A 20 -1.88 21.16 4.66
N GLN A 21 -2.82 20.32 5.11
CA GLN A 21 -2.53 19.32 6.15
C GLN A 21 -1.50 18.29 5.67
N ALA A 22 -1.63 17.79 4.43
CA ALA A 22 -0.65 16.87 3.85
C ALA A 22 0.75 17.51 3.79
N LYS A 23 0.85 18.74 3.29
CA LYS A 23 2.10 19.52 3.25
C LYS A 23 2.67 19.77 4.64
N ALA A 24 1.82 20.01 5.65
CA ALA A 24 2.27 20.21 7.03
C ALA A 24 2.90 18.94 7.60
N VAL A 25 2.29 17.76 7.38
CA VAL A 25 2.85 16.47 7.78
C VAL A 25 4.21 16.23 7.10
N VAL A 26 4.28 16.41 5.78
CA VAL A 26 5.53 16.22 5.00
C VAL A 26 6.64 17.13 5.50
N ARG A 27 6.34 18.42 5.75
CA ARG A 27 7.32 19.37 6.35
C ARG A 27 7.76 18.95 7.75
N ALA A 28 6.84 18.50 8.60
CA ALA A 28 7.14 18.11 9.97
C ALA A 28 8.02 16.86 10.05
N VAL A 29 7.80 15.90 9.18
CA VAL A 29 8.60 14.66 9.07
C VAL A 29 9.98 14.95 8.44
N GLY A 30 10.03 15.86 7.45
CA GLY A 30 11.27 16.25 6.76
C GLY A 30 11.86 15.10 5.93
N GLU A 31 13.17 15.14 5.70
CA GLU A 31 13.93 14.17 4.89
C GLU A 31 14.00 12.75 5.49
N ARG A 32 13.43 12.55 6.69
CA ARG A 32 13.43 11.24 7.34
C ARG A 32 12.45 10.26 6.74
N ALA A 33 11.41 10.73 6.05
CA ALA A 33 10.48 9.91 5.28
C ALA A 33 10.87 9.90 3.81
N VAL A 34 10.86 8.70 3.22
CA VAL A 34 11.16 8.48 1.80
C VAL A 34 9.87 8.33 0.99
N GLY A 35 8.87 7.60 1.53
CA GLY A 35 7.66 7.22 0.81
C GLY A 35 6.36 7.69 1.45
N TYR A 36 5.41 8.07 0.59
CA TYR A 36 4.07 8.50 0.99
C TYR A 36 2.98 7.78 0.19
N LYS A 37 1.86 7.47 0.84
CA LYS A 37 0.65 6.98 0.18
C LYS A 37 -0.35 8.12 0.01
N VAL A 38 -0.76 8.36 -1.23
CA VAL A 38 -1.87 9.26 -1.56
C VAL A 38 -3.12 8.42 -1.81
N GLY A 39 -4.10 8.55 -0.93
CA GLY A 39 -5.36 7.79 -1.00
C GLY A 39 -6.48 8.55 -1.72
N SER A 40 -7.64 7.87 -1.83
CA SER A 40 -8.80 8.35 -2.59
C SER A 40 -9.31 9.71 -2.12
N GLU A 41 -9.34 9.99 -0.80
CA GLU A 41 -9.87 11.26 -0.30
C GLU A 41 -9.06 12.46 -0.79
N LEU A 42 -7.74 12.42 -0.58
CA LEU A 42 -6.86 13.52 -0.95
C LEU A 42 -6.82 13.68 -2.48
N PHE A 43 -6.73 12.56 -3.21
CA PHE A 43 -6.69 12.60 -4.67
C PHE A 43 -8.01 13.07 -5.29
N THR A 44 -9.17 12.64 -4.77
CA THR A 44 -10.48 13.12 -5.27
C THR A 44 -10.66 14.62 -5.09
N ARG A 45 -10.09 15.20 -4.02
CA ARG A 45 -10.17 16.66 -3.76
C ARG A 45 -9.21 17.46 -4.62
N TYR A 46 -7.99 16.98 -4.87
CA TYR A 46 -6.89 17.80 -5.40
C TYR A 46 -6.25 17.24 -6.66
N GLY A 47 -6.65 16.04 -7.12
CA GLY A 47 -6.14 15.43 -8.35
C GLY A 47 -4.62 15.32 -8.37
N ALA A 48 -4.03 15.65 -9.51
CA ALA A 48 -2.58 15.58 -9.71
C ALA A 48 -1.77 16.45 -8.72
N ALA A 49 -2.33 17.53 -8.19
CA ALA A 49 -1.65 18.36 -7.21
C ALA A 49 -1.35 17.61 -5.89
N ALA A 50 -2.16 16.57 -5.56
CA ALA A 50 -1.91 15.71 -4.40
C ALA A 50 -0.66 14.82 -4.57
N VAL A 51 -0.19 14.60 -5.78
CA VAL A 51 1.04 13.87 -6.11
C VAL A 51 2.20 14.84 -6.36
N GLY A 52 1.95 15.88 -7.17
CA GLY A 52 2.97 16.81 -7.65
C GLY A 52 3.81 17.44 -6.54
N PHE A 53 3.18 17.87 -5.43
CA PHE A 53 3.93 18.48 -4.32
C PHE A 53 4.91 17.52 -3.62
N LEU A 54 4.66 16.22 -3.70
CA LEU A 54 5.57 15.18 -3.20
C LEU A 54 6.71 14.94 -4.18
N LYS A 55 6.39 14.88 -5.47
CA LYS A 55 7.39 14.67 -6.54
C LYS A 55 8.36 15.85 -6.67
N GLU A 56 7.92 17.09 -6.41
CA GLU A 56 8.80 18.28 -6.32
C GLU A 56 9.86 18.18 -5.21
N ARG A 57 9.77 17.18 -4.33
CA ARG A 57 10.67 16.91 -3.20
C ARG A 57 11.36 15.56 -3.29
N ASP A 58 11.33 14.94 -4.48
CA ASP A 58 11.90 13.62 -4.74
C ASP A 58 11.38 12.49 -3.83
N ASN A 59 10.16 12.64 -3.28
CA ASN A 59 9.54 11.60 -2.47
C ASN A 59 8.95 10.50 -3.36
N GLU A 60 9.05 9.24 -2.89
CA GLU A 60 8.33 8.12 -3.48
C GLU A 60 6.82 8.23 -3.20
N VAL A 61 5.99 7.95 -4.21
CA VAL A 61 4.54 8.01 -4.09
C VAL A 61 3.90 6.67 -4.42
N PHE A 62 3.15 6.12 -3.47
CA PHE A 62 2.18 5.07 -3.71
C PHE A 62 0.80 5.68 -3.91
N LEU A 63 0.29 5.63 -5.15
CA LEU A 63 -1.05 6.11 -5.49
C LEU A 63 -2.08 5.01 -5.22
N ASP A 64 -2.81 5.13 -4.10
CA ASP A 64 -3.70 4.11 -3.57
C ASP A 64 -5.17 4.40 -3.95
N LEU A 65 -5.50 4.30 -5.25
CA LEU A 65 -6.84 4.56 -5.78
C LEU A 65 -7.67 3.31 -6.04
N LYS A 66 -7.04 2.13 -6.03
CA LYS A 66 -7.69 0.82 -6.17
C LYS A 66 -8.54 0.73 -7.44
N PHE A 67 -7.94 0.99 -8.60
CA PHE A 67 -8.67 0.95 -9.88
C PHE A 67 -9.39 -0.37 -10.07
N HIS A 68 -10.67 -0.29 -10.45
CA HIS A 68 -11.52 -1.46 -10.63
C HIS A 68 -12.61 -1.14 -11.66
N ASP A 69 -12.36 -1.52 -12.90
CA ASP A 69 -13.24 -1.28 -14.05
C ASP A 69 -12.93 -2.31 -15.16
N ILE A 70 -13.57 -2.21 -16.31
CA ILE A 70 -13.22 -3.02 -17.47
C ILE A 70 -11.75 -2.79 -17.90
N PRO A 71 -11.11 -3.77 -18.55
CA PRO A 71 -9.67 -3.75 -18.83
C PRO A 71 -9.16 -2.48 -19.51
N ASN A 72 -9.88 -1.98 -20.51
CA ASN A 72 -9.46 -0.79 -21.26
C ASN A 72 -9.49 0.49 -20.41
N THR A 73 -10.49 0.64 -19.54
CA THR A 73 -10.60 1.78 -18.63
C THR A 73 -9.47 1.77 -17.61
N VAL A 74 -9.16 0.58 -17.04
CA VAL A 74 -8.07 0.43 -16.08
C VAL A 74 -6.71 0.69 -16.74
N ALA A 75 -6.48 0.22 -17.96
CA ALA A 75 -5.25 0.52 -18.71
C ALA A 75 -5.06 2.03 -18.89
N GLY A 76 -6.10 2.77 -19.29
CA GLY A 76 -6.05 4.23 -19.40
C GLY A 76 -5.78 4.93 -18.07
N ALA A 77 -6.42 4.44 -16.97
CA ALA A 77 -6.19 5.00 -15.63
C ALA A 77 -4.75 4.75 -15.13
N VAL A 78 -4.18 3.58 -15.40
CA VAL A 78 -2.79 3.23 -15.07
C VAL A 78 -1.81 4.09 -15.87
N ALA A 79 -2.03 4.27 -17.18
CA ALA A 79 -1.20 5.13 -18.02
C ALA A 79 -1.20 6.59 -17.50
N ALA A 80 -2.39 7.14 -17.23
CA ALA A 80 -2.52 8.48 -16.68
C ALA A 80 -1.86 8.65 -15.29
N ALA A 81 -1.95 7.62 -14.43
CA ALA A 81 -1.27 7.62 -13.14
C ALA A 81 0.27 7.54 -13.29
N ALA A 82 0.76 6.80 -14.27
CA ALA A 82 2.18 6.71 -14.58
C ALA A 82 2.78 8.07 -15.03
N GLU A 83 2.01 8.89 -15.77
CA GLU A 83 2.42 10.24 -16.17
C GLU A 83 2.65 11.17 -14.97
N LEU A 84 2.05 10.87 -13.80
CA LEU A 84 2.29 11.61 -12.56
C LEU A 84 3.65 11.26 -11.91
N GLY A 85 4.38 10.29 -12.43
CA GLY A 85 5.68 9.86 -11.92
C GLY A 85 5.62 9.10 -10.60
N VAL A 86 4.50 8.40 -10.33
CA VAL A 86 4.36 7.58 -9.11
C VAL A 86 5.19 6.31 -9.20
N GLU A 87 5.75 5.85 -8.09
CA GLU A 87 6.55 4.62 -8.01
C GLU A 87 5.68 3.37 -7.88
N MET A 88 4.49 3.50 -7.30
CA MET A 88 3.55 2.41 -7.12
C MET A 88 2.11 2.89 -7.30
N LEU A 89 1.26 2.01 -7.82
CA LEU A 89 -0.19 2.19 -7.85
C LEU A 89 -0.89 0.85 -7.63
N ASN A 90 -2.20 0.84 -7.45
CA ASN A 90 -2.92 -0.40 -7.25
C ASN A 90 -4.23 -0.51 -8.02
N VAL A 91 -4.59 -1.76 -8.28
CA VAL A 91 -5.87 -2.19 -8.85
C VAL A 91 -6.52 -3.20 -7.90
N HIS A 92 -7.80 -3.54 -8.06
CA HIS A 92 -8.40 -4.66 -7.35
C HIS A 92 -8.15 -5.99 -8.07
N ALA A 93 -7.68 -7.03 -7.36
CA ALA A 93 -7.51 -8.37 -7.91
C ALA A 93 -8.84 -9.00 -8.36
N SER A 94 -9.96 -8.62 -7.72
CA SER A 94 -11.31 -9.06 -8.07
C SER A 94 -11.78 -8.60 -9.46
N GLY A 95 -11.09 -7.67 -10.10
CA GLY A 95 -11.30 -7.30 -11.50
C GLY A 95 -10.94 -8.40 -12.53
N GLY A 96 -10.24 -9.43 -12.07
CA GLY A 96 -9.92 -10.61 -12.86
C GLY A 96 -8.64 -10.48 -13.71
N MET A 97 -8.28 -11.61 -14.35
CA MET A 97 -7.01 -11.76 -15.06
C MET A 97 -6.80 -10.73 -16.17
N GLU A 98 -7.81 -10.49 -17.00
CA GLU A 98 -7.67 -9.61 -18.16
C GLU A 98 -7.52 -8.14 -17.76
N MET A 99 -8.23 -7.71 -16.71
CA MET A 99 -8.08 -6.35 -16.17
C MET A 99 -6.67 -6.14 -15.59
N MET A 100 -6.17 -7.09 -14.81
CA MET A 100 -4.83 -7.01 -14.22
C MET A 100 -3.73 -7.07 -15.28
N ARG A 101 -3.87 -7.92 -16.32
CA ARG A 101 -2.94 -7.93 -17.48
C ARG A 101 -2.92 -6.60 -18.22
N ALA A 102 -4.10 -5.98 -18.39
CA ALA A 102 -4.18 -4.66 -19.03
C ALA A 102 -3.47 -3.58 -18.20
N ALA A 103 -3.61 -3.64 -16.88
CA ALA A 103 -2.88 -2.76 -15.96
C ALA A 103 -1.35 -2.97 -16.04
N ALA A 104 -0.89 -4.22 -16.00
CA ALA A 104 0.53 -4.55 -16.11
C ALA A 104 1.16 -4.06 -17.42
N ARG A 105 0.47 -4.28 -18.56
CA ARG A 105 0.94 -3.79 -19.88
C ARG A 105 1.03 -2.27 -19.90
N ALA A 106 -0.01 -1.56 -19.47
CA ALA A 106 -0.04 -0.10 -19.48
C ALA A 106 1.09 0.51 -18.63
N ALA A 107 1.38 -0.08 -17.45
CA ALA A 107 2.51 0.32 -16.63
C ALA A 107 3.86 0.03 -17.29
N GLY A 108 4.02 -1.16 -17.91
CA GLY A 108 5.25 -1.55 -18.61
C GLY A 108 5.57 -0.72 -19.86
N GLU A 109 4.55 -0.18 -20.52
CA GLU A 109 4.66 0.68 -21.70
C GLU A 109 4.90 2.17 -21.34
N SER A 110 4.67 2.55 -20.07
CA SER A 110 4.90 3.93 -19.62
C SER A 110 6.39 4.21 -19.36
N GLU A 111 6.81 5.47 -19.46
CA GLU A 111 8.19 5.89 -19.23
C GLU A 111 8.63 5.65 -17.77
N SER A 112 7.78 5.96 -16.80
CA SER A 112 8.07 5.81 -15.37
C SER A 112 8.01 4.37 -14.86
N ARG A 113 7.32 3.47 -15.57
CA ARG A 113 7.13 2.05 -15.22
C ARG A 113 6.79 1.82 -13.74
N PRO A 114 5.69 2.38 -13.24
CA PRO A 114 5.32 2.19 -11.84
C PRO A 114 5.02 0.71 -11.55
N ARG A 115 5.33 0.27 -10.33
CA ARG A 115 4.94 -1.05 -9.85
C ARG A 115 3.43 -1.09 -9.64
N VAL A 116 2.77 -2.12 -10.19
CA VAL A 116 1.32 -2.32 -10.05
C VAL A 116 1.04 -3.40 -9.03
N LEU A 117 0.28 -3.04 -8.00
CA LEU A 117 -0.09 -3.95 -6.91
C LEU A 117 -1.57 -4.33 -7.02
N ALA A 118 -1.92 -5.58 -6.71
CA ALA A 118 -3.31 -5.98 -6.60
C ALA A 118 -3.81 -5.94 -5.16
N VAL A 119 -4.90 -5.22 -4.89
CA VAL A 119 -5.61 -5.33 -3.62
C VAL A 119 -6.35 -6.66 -3.58
N THR A 120 -6.05 -7.50 -2.60
CA THR A 120 -6.67 -8.81 -2.42
C THR A 120 -8.07 -8.68 -1.81
N VAL A 121 -8.21 -8.89 -0.50
CA VAL A 121 -9.44 -8.65 0.23
C VAL A 121 -9.23 -7.48 1.17
N LEU A 122 -10.15 -6.50 1.16
CA LEU A 122 -10.05 -5.32 2.02
C LEU A 122 -10.00 -5.74 3.50
N THR A 123 -9.18 -5.07 4.30
CA THR A 123 -8.98 -5.39 5.73
C THR A 123 -10.23 -5.19 6.60
N SER A 124 -11.24 -4.49 6.09
CA SER A 124 -12.56 -4.33 6.72
C SER A 124 -13.47 -5.55 6.51
N ILE A 125 -13.19 -6.41 5.53
CA ILE A 125 -13.96 -7.60 5.20
C ILE A 125 -13.46 -8.76 6.08
N ASP A 126 -14.34 -9.30 6.90
CA ASP A 126 -14.15 -10.54 7.64
C ASP A 126 -14.78 -11.73 6.91
N GLN A 127 -14.72 -12.94 7.50
CA GLN A 127 -15.26 -14.15 6.87
C GLN A 127 -16.78 -14.06 6.63
N THR A 128 -17.53 -13.45 7.55
CA THR A 128 -18.98 -13.33 7.43
C THR A 128 -19.35 -12.41 6.26
N ILE A 129 -18.74 -11.23 6.19
CA ILE A 129 -18.95 -10.29 5.07
C ILE A 129 -18.54 -10.94 3.74
N LEU A 130 -17.40 -11.65 3.72
CA LEU A 130 -16.94 -12.34 2.51
C LEU A 130 -17.94 -13.38 2.01
N SER A 131 -18.51 -14.19 2.90
CA SER A 131 -19.42 -15.27 2.53
C SER A 131 -20.85 -14.79 2.27
N GLU A 132 -21.38 -13.90 3.10
CA GLU A 132 -22.80 -13.54 3.09
C GLU A 132 -23.11 -12.31 2.22
N GLU A 133 -22.19 -11.30 2.18
CA GLU A 133 -22.44 -10.08 1.43
C GLU A 133 -21.72 -10.08 0.07
N VAL A 134 -20.46 -10.57 0.02
CA VAL A 134 -19.70 -10.67 -1.23
C VAL A 134 -20.03 -11.96 -1.99
N GLY A 135 -20.58 -12.96 -1.31
CA GLY A 135 -20.99 -14.24 -1.92
C GLY A 135 -19.83 -15.21 -2.21
N CYS A 136 -18.66 -15.00 -1.66
CA CYS A 136 -17.51 -15.88 -1.81
C CYS A 136 -17.51 -16.96 -0.72
N LYS A 137 -17.66 -18.23 -1.12
CA LYS A 137 -17.73 -19.38 -0.21
C LYS A 137 -16.38 -19.89 0.28
N ARG A 138 -15.26 -19.38 -0.25
CA ARG A 138 -13.92 -19.76 0.22
C ARG A 138 -13.64 -19.20 1.62
N ALA A 139 -12.76 -19.86 2.35
CA ALA A 139 -12.16 -19.27 3.54
C ALA A 139 -11.42 -17.98 3.16
N LEU A 140 -11.40 -16.99 4.05
CA LEU A 140 -10.81 -15.66 3.79
C LEU A 140 -9.35 -15.78 3.35
N GLU A 141 -8.56 -16.57 4.06
CA GLU A 141 -7.16 -16.80 3.77
C GLU A 141 -6.94 -17.49 2.41
N GLU A 142 -7.76 -18.47 2.08
CA GLU A 142 -7.74 -19.12 0.76
C GLU A 142 -8.09 -18.16 -0.37
N GLN A 143 -9.06 -17.27 -0.14
CA GLN A 143 -9.45 -16.26 -1.14
C GLN A 143 -8.34 -15.24 -1.34
N VAL A 144 -7.69 -14.78 -0.28
CA VAL A 144 -6.54 -13.87 -0.38
C VAL A 144 -5.42 -14.51 -1.17
N LEU A 145 -5.05 -15.75 -0.85
CA LEU A 145 -4.00 -16.47 -1.57
C LEU A 145 -4.36 -16.72 -3.04
N ASN A 146 -5.62 -17.07 -3.33
CA ASN A 146 -6.10 -17.23 -4.70
C ASN A 146 -5.98 -15.93 -5.51
N LEU A 147 -6.36 -14.80 -4.93
CA LEU A 147 -6.24 -13.48 -5.58
C LEU A 147 -4.78 -13.07 -5.77
N ALA A 148 -3.91 -13.35 -4.80
CA ALA A 148 -2.49 -13.09 -4.90
C ALA A 148 -1.82 -13.93 -6.02
N LYS A 149 -2.15 -15.22 -6.11
CA LYS A 149 -1.69 -16.09 -7.21
C LYS A 149 -2.19 -15.60 -8.58
N LEU A 150 -3.43 -15.13 -8.64
CA LEU A 150 -4.00 -14.57 -9.86
C LEU A 150 -3.27 -13.29 -10.30
N ALA A 151 -2.93 -12.41 -9.34
CA ALA A 151 -2.17 -11.19 -9.59
C ALA A 151 -0.75 -11.50 -10.12
N SER A 152 -0.05 -12.44 -9.50
CA SER A 152 1.26 -12.90 -9.97
C SER A 152 1.19 -13.48 -11.39
N ALA A 153 0.20 -14.34 -11.66
CA ALA A 153 -0.02 -14.92 -13.00
C ALA A 153 -0.44 -13.88 -14.07
N ALA A 154 -1.00 -12.75 -13.66
CA ALA A 154 -1.30 -11.62 -14.52
C ALA A 154 -0.08 -10.73 -14.82
N GLY A 155 1.06 -10.95 -14.15
CA GLY A 155 2.28 -10.17 -14.32
C GLY A 155 2.31 -8.89 -13.48
N LEU A 156 1.54 -8.80 -12.40
CA LEU A 156 1.64 -7.70 -11.45
C LEU A 156 2.85 -7.88 -10.53
N ASP A 157 3.37 -6.77 -10.03
CA ASP A 157 4.58 -6.73 -9.21
C ASP A 157 4.36 -7.21 -7.76
N GLY A 158 3.11 -7.20 -7.28
CA GLY A 158 2.81 -7.55 -5.92
C GLY A 158 1.34 -7.37 -5.52
N VAL A 159 1.11 -7.38 -4.22
CA VAL A 159 -0.22 -7.24 -3.64
C VAL A 159 -0.26 -6.26 -2.47
N VAL A 160 -1.48 -5.74 -2.21
CA VAL A 160 -1.85 -5.15 -0.93
C VAL A 160 -2.68 -6.17 -0.17
N ALA A 161 -2.19 -6.60 0.99
CA ALA A 161 -2.81 -7.64 1.83
C ALA A 161 -2.72 -7.28 3.32
N SER A 162 -3.61 -7.86 4.14
CA SER A 162 -3.58 -7.67 5.59
C SER A 162 -2.31 -8.28 6.20
N PRO A 163 -1.83 -7.74 7.33
CA PRO A 163 -0.65 -8.28 8.02
C PRO A 163 -0.74 -9.77 8.33
N LYS A 164 -1.96 -10.28 8.54
CA LYS A 164 -2.20 -11.71 8.87
C LYS A 164 -1.93 -12.67 7.73
N GLU A 165 -2.04 -12.20 6.50
CA GLU A 165 -1.86 -13.00 5.29
C GLU A 165 -0.44 -12.90 4.68
N VAL A 166 0.43 -12.04 5.24
CA VAL A 166 1.78 -11.81 4.70
C VAL A 166 2.59 -13.11 4.61
N ALA A 167 2.64 -13.89 5.70
CA ALA A 167 3.45 -15.10 5.75
C ALA A 167 3.03 -16.13 4.70
N ILE A 168 1.72 -16.40 4.57
CA ILE A 168 1.22 -17.38 3.58
C ILE A 168 1.44 -16.91 2.14
N ILE A 169 1.33 -15.60 1.87
CA ILE A 169 1.61 -15.05 0.54
C ILE A 169 3.10 -15.20 0.24
N ARG A 170 3.98 -14.83 1.18
CA ARG A 170 5.44 -14.92 1.03
C ARG A 170 5.91 -16.37 0.79
N GLU A 171 5.37 -17.33 1.55
CA GLU A 171 5.67 -18.74 1.38
C GLU A 171 5.28 -19.28 -0.01
N ASN A 172 4.15 -18.84 -0.56
CA ASN A 172 3.63 -19.34 -1.83
C ASN A 172 4.15 -18.62 -3.08
N LEU A 173 4.50 -17.32 -2.98
CA LEU A 173 4.86 -16.49 -4.14
C LEU A 173 6.34 -16.07 -4.15
N GLY A 174 7.09 -16.45 -3.13
CA GLY A 174 8.53 -16.20 -3.07
C GLY A 174 8.93 -14.76 -2.72
N PRO A 175 10.24 -14.48 -2.69
CA PRO A 175 10.78 -13.24 -2.17
C PRO A 175 10.65 -12.03 -3.11
N ASP A 176 10.47 -12.24 -4.41
CA ASP A 176 10.46 -11.16 -5.41
C ASP A 176 9.07 -10.53 -5.60
N PHE A 177 8.01 -11.20 -5.14
CA PHE A 177 6.65 -10.70 -5.21
C PHE A 177 6.37 -9.72 -4.06
N LEU A 178 6.11 -8.45 -4.37
CA LEU A 178 5.96 -7.39 -3.37
C LEU A 178 4.71 -7.56 -2.51
N ILE A 179 4.85 -7.33 -1.22
CA ILE A 179 3.75 -7.32 -0.26
C ILE A 179 3.73 -5.99 0.47
N VAL A 180 2.70 -5.19 0.18
CA VAL A 180 2.42 -3.92 0.88
C VAL A 180 1.30 -4.18 1.88
N THR A 181 1.52 -3.85 3.15
CA THR A 181 0.55 -4.15 4.19
C THR A 181 0.07 -2.92 4.95
N PRO A 182 -1.23 -2.59 4.90
CA PRO A 182 -1.86 -1.56 5.72
C PRO A 182 -2.27 -2.14 7.09
N GLY A 183 -2.83 -1.28 7.95
CA GLY A 183 -3.32 -1.74 9.26
C GLY A 183 -2.23 -1.91 10.30
N ILE A 184 -1.09 -1.30 10.08
CA ILE A 184 0.06 -1.35 11.00
C ILE A 184 -0.13 -0.34 12.12
N ARG A 185 0.11 -0.81 13.35
CA ARG A 185 0.03 0.01 14.56
C ARG A 185 1.22 -0.29 15.47
N PRO A 186 2.09 0.69 15.74
CA PRO A 186 3.10 0.54 16.78
C PRO A 186 2.47 0.17 18.12
N ALA A 187 3.19 -0.55 18.98
CA ALA A 187 2.67 -1.04 20.25
C ALA A 187 2.11 0.07 21.17
N TRP A 188 2.69 1.28 21.07
CA TRP A 188 2.26 2.46 21.82
C TRP A 188 1.07 3.22 21.22
N ALA A 189 0.62 2.88 20.01
CA ALA A 189 -0.47 3.58 19.34
C ALA A 189 -1.83 2.89 19.56
N ALA A 190 -2.91 3.67 19.66
CA ALA A 190 -4.25 3.13 19.78
C ALA A 190 -4.65 2.31 18.54
N LYS A 191 -5.34 1.18 18.76
CA LYS A 191 -5.80 0.30 17.65
C LYS A 191 -6.78 0.97 16.70
N GLY A 192 -7.60 1.90 17.21
CA GLY A 192 -8.61 2.64 16.44
C GLY A 192 -9.65 1.70 15.79
N ASP A 193 -10.02 1.98 14.55
CA ASP A 193 -10.99 1.25 13.72
C ASP A 193 -10.43 0.01 13.02
N GLN A 194 -9.13 -0.27 13.15
CA GLN A 194 -8.49 -1.41 12.50
C GLN A 194 -8.76 -2.71 13.26
N LYS A 195 -9.45 -3.66 12.61
CA LYS A 195 -9.80 -4.97 13.17
C LYS A 195 -8.63 -5.96 13.17
N ARG A 196 -7.70 -5.82 12.22
CA ARG A 196 -6.56 -6.72 11.98
C ARG A 196 -5.26 -5.91 12.02
N VAL A 197 -4.66 -5.82 13.19
CA VAL A 197 -3.44 -5.02 13.42
C VAL A 197 -2.24 -5.90 13.73
N MET A 198 -1.07 -5.41 13.38
CA MET A 198 0.24 -5.97 13.69
C MET A 198 1.21 -4.79 13.92
N THR A 199 2.27 -5.00 14.70
CA THR A 199 3.29 -3.98 14.86
C THR A 199 4.17 -3.87 13.61
N PRO A 200 4.87 -2.73 13.40
CA PRO A 200 5.82 -2.54 12.30
C PRO A 200 6.83 -3.69 12.18
N ALA A 201 7.50 -4.01 13.27
CA ALA A 201 8.51 -5.04 13.32
C ALA A 201 7.95 -6.45 13.03
N GLU A 202 6.77 -6.79 13.58
CA GLU A 202 6.12 -8.08 13.31
C GLU A 202 5.75 -8.23 11.82
N ALA A 203 5.22 -7.19 11.18
CA ALA A 203 4.82 -7.23 9.78
C ALA A 203 6.02 -7.45 8.84
N LEU A 204 7.12 -6.75 9.08
CA LEU A 204 8.35 -6.90 8.30
C LEU A 204 8.99 -8.29 8.53
N ARG A 205 9.02 -8.78 9.76
CA ARG A 205 9.48 -10.17 10.05
C ARG A 205 8.61 -11.24 9.41
N ALA A 206 7.31 -10.99 9.26
CA ALA A 206 6.42 -11.89 8.53
C ALA A 206 6.68 -11.90 7.02
N GLY A 207 7.46 -10.93 6.49
CA GLY A 207 7.87 -10.85 5.09
C GLY A 207 7.19 -9.73 4.28
N ALA A 208 6.59 -8.72 4.92
CA ALA A 208 6.13 -7.52 4.21
C ALA A 208 7.32 -6.72 3.68
N ASP A 209 7.21 -6.17 2.46
CA ASP A 209 8.22 -5.30 1.86
C ASP A 209 8.00 -3.84 2.24
N TYR A 210 6.73 -3.44 2.35
CA TYR A 210 6.32 -2.11 2.76
C TYR A 210 5.17 -2.19 3.76
N ILE A 211 5.19 -1.26 4.70
CA ILE A 211 4.14 -1.07 5.69
C ILE A 211 3.51 0.31 5.53
N VAL A 212 2.19 0.38 5.55
CA VAL A 212 1.45 1.64 5.43
C VAL A 212 1.00 2.10 6.82
N ILE A 213 1.49 3.28 7.24
CA ILE A 213 1.21 3.87 8.55
C ILE A 213 0.60 5.26 8.37
N GLY A 214 -0.60 5.47 8.91
CA GLY A 214 -1.30 6.77 8.86
C GLY A 214 -1.31 7.48 10.21
N ARG A 215 -2.45 7.46 10.90
CA ARG A 215 -2.73 8.22 12.14
C ARG A 215 -1.64 8.16 13.23
N PRO A 216 -0.93 7.05 13.48
CA PRO A 216 0.18 7.05 14.44
C PRO A 216 1.23 8.13 14.16
N ILE A 217 1.41 8.50 12.88
CA ILE A 217 2.32 9.57 12.44
C ILE A 217 1.54 10.86 12.20
N THR A 218 0.52 10.82 11.33
CA THR A 218 -0.16 12.03 10.81
C THR A 218 -1.00 12.76 11.84
N ALA A 219 -1.49 12.08 12.89
CA ALA A 219 -2.23 12.67 13.99
C ALA A 219 -1.37 12.85 15.27
N SER A 220 -0.08 12.56 15.20
CA SER A 220 0.83 12.81 16.31
C SER A 220 1.07 14.31 16.50
N PRO A 221 1.15 14.81 17.75
CA PRO A 221 1.62 16.17 18.04
C PRO A 221 3.03 16.44 17.48
N ASN A 222 3.86 15.40 17.37
CA ASN A 222 5.18 15.46 16.76
C ASN A 222 5.32 14.30 15.75
N PRO A 223 4.98 14.50 14.46
CA PRO A 223 5.05 13.45 13.43
C PRO A 223 6.47 12.89 13.22
N ARG A 224 7.50 13.71 13.37
CA ARG A 224 8.89 13.27 13.23
C ARG A 224 9.30 12.31 14.35
N ASP A 225 9.04 12.64 15.60
CA ASP A 225 9.35 11.75 16.72
C ASP A 225 8.57 10.43 16.65
N ALA A 226 7.31 10.49 16.17
CA ALA A 226 6.52 9.30 15.97
C ALA A 226 7.15 8.38 14.90
N LEU A 227 7.64 8.93 13.79
CA LEU A 227 8.36 8.18 12.76
C LEU A 227 9.67 7.60 13.30
N GLU A 228 10.47 8.38 14.01
CA GLU A 228 11.75 7.92 14.58
C GLU A 228 11.55 6.75 15.56
N ARG A 229 10.51 6.79 16.39
CA ARG A 229 10.15 5.67 17.28
C ARG A 229 9.78 4.40 16.51
N ILE A 230 9.09 4.53 15.37
CA ILE A 230 8.77 3.39 14.51
C ILE A 230 10.04 2.82 13.87
N ILE A 231 10.92 3.67 13.38
CA ILE A 231 12.21 3.27 12.79
C ILE A 231 13.06 2.54 13.83
N ALA A 232 13.11 3.05 15.06
CA ALA A 232 13.82 2.40 16.16
C ALA A 232 13.25 1.00 16.48
N GLU A 233 11.92 0.88 16.60
CA GLU A 233 11.24 -0.43 16.79
C GLU A 233 11.62 -1.46 15.72
N ILE A 234 11.66 -1.04 14.45
CA ILE A 234 12.05 -1.92 13.34
C ILE A 234 13.52 -2.32 13.44
N SER A 235 14.40 -1.37 13.75
CA SER A 235 15.85 -1.59 13.84
C SER A 235 16.23 -2.54 14.97
N GLU A 236 15.65 -2.36 16.15
CA GLU A 236 15.88 -3.22 17.33
C GLU A 236 15.44 -4.66 17.10
N SER A 237 14.42 -4.87 16.27
CA SER A 237 13.89 -6.21 15.98
C SER A 237 14.71 -6.97 14.95
N ASN A 238 15.62 -6.32 14.23
CA ASN A 238 16.49 -6.91 13.21
C ASN A 238 17.91 -7.20 13.76
N SER A 239 18.17 -6.84 15.02
CA SER A 239 19.40 -7.10 15.74
C SER A 239 19.31 -8.42 16.51
#